data_88aec9f284aa78df979479dc77900623
#
_entry.id   88aec9f284aa78df979479dc77900623
#
_cell.length_a   1.000
_cell.length_b   1.000
_cell.length_c   1.000
_cell.angle_alpha   90.00
_cell.angle_beta   90.00
_cell.angle_gamma   90.00
#
_symmetry.space_group_name_H-M   'P 1'
#
loop_
_entity.id
_entity.type
_entity.pdbx_description
1 polymer ?
#
loop_
_entity_poly.entity_id
_entity_poly.type
_entity_poly.pdbx_seq_one_letter_code
_entity_poly.pdbx_strand_id
1 'polypeptide(L)'
;MKDQALEALEKNKDDRTEIEIDLLHEFLQVLPAFNNLTGPIRRELCKHMVYVSVEHSGTIVMNEGEELDSWSVLLSGQVEISYSNGQKKQISVGESFGVTPTLEKQYHQGVMTTTAPEAQFVCIEQAQYYDVLHRGKENMVEVLDPNTAQVIMVQEKRQEGLVAIRGTPQALLTNLLEHESKADRFFIEDFLLTSRIFMKNMREIGDCLLNWFEQPAYREKVTRVVSMWVNEHFCDFDSNRDLLNFLEKFETRLEEKNMPQQRDLLHLVCESRPRDREIIMVRRTVETDLWFDVRGGSDKGYPLFISKVESGSPAETAGLKKGDMLLQMNNQNFENMAFDTAMTTLRKNTDLKFVVRTNLFGYKKMLSELNGPKMNPRVGVQETKEAKKTTKHSKIFSNFFSKSKNQKSNLLPNHPKHPVKPKTPSHDSGSADNEQTEFQGQSQLLGNRRMLLNV
;
A
#
# COMPACT_ATOMS: atom_id res chain seq x y z
N MET A 1 -17.10 6.70 -19.65
CA MET A 1 -16.17 5.55 -19.64
C MET A 1 -16.71 4.38 -20.47
N LYS A 2 -17.91 3.83 -20.22
CA LYS A 2 -18.48 2.71 -21.00
C LYS A 2 -18.63 3.07 -22.49
N ASP A 3 -19.20 4.24 -22.81
CA ASP A 3 -19.44 4.67 -24.19
C ASP A 3 -18.13 4.90 -24.95
N GLN A 4 -17.12 5.50 -24.29
CA GLN A 4 -15.80 5.70 -24.88
C GLN A 4 -15.04 4.38 -25.13
N ALA A 5 -15.23 3.39 -24.24
CA ALA A 5 -14.67 2.06 -24.45
C ALA A 5 -15.34 1.32 -25.62
N LEU A 6 -16.64 1.49 -25.80
CA LEU A 6 -17.37 0.94 -26.96
C LEU A 6 -16.92 1.61 -28.26
N GLU A 7 -16.78 2.94 -28.30
CA GLU A 7 -16.22 3.66 -29.46
C GLU A 7 -14.81 3.17 -29.83
N ALA A 8 -13.97 2.88 -28.81
CA ALA A 8 -12.63 2.34 -29.05
C ALA A 8 -12.69 0.88 -29.57
N LEU A 9 -13.69 0.07 -29.14
CA LEU A 9 -13.89 -1.30 -29.62
C LEU A 9 -14.43 -1.34 -31.06
N GLU A 10 -15.27 -0.38 -31.47
CA GLU A 10 -15.81 -0.27 -32.82
C GLU A 10 -14.74 0.08 -33.87
N LYS A 11 -13.61 0.68 -33.43
CA LYS A 11 -12.46 0.89 -34.32
C LYS A 11 -11.81 -0.43 -34.68
N ASN A 12 -11.18 -0.43 -35.88
CA ASN A 12 -10.31 -1.54 -36.22
C ASN A 12 -9.19 -1.65 -35.17
N LYS A 13 -8.90 -2.90 -34.76
CA LYS A 13 -7.89 -3.19 -33.74
C LYS A 13 -6.53 -2.53 -34.03
N ASP A 14 -6.15 -2.42 -35.31
CA ASP A 14 -4.86 -1.87 -35.73
C ASP A 14 -4.81 -0.33 -35.71
N ASP A 15 -5.97 0.34 -35.65
CA ASP A 15 -6.11 1.80 -35.63
C ASP A 15 -6.25 2.36 -34.19
N ARG A 16 -6.25 1.49 -33.17
CA ARG A 16 -6.38 1.90 -31.77
C ARG A 16 -5.10 2.54 -31.24
N THR A 17 -5.26 3.67 -30.61
CA THR A 17 -4.16 4.36 -29.91
C THR A 17 -3.85 3.71 -28.57
N GLU A 18 -2.66 3.94 -28.03
CA GLU A 18 -2.27 3.44 -26.68
C GLU A 18 -3.23 3.94 -25.58
N ILE A 19 -3.77 5.15 -25.71
CA ILE A 19 -4.76 5.71 -24.76
C ILE A 19 -6.07 4.91 -24.81
N GLU A 20 -6.52 4.53 -25.98
CA GLU A 20 -7.73 3.70 -26.16
C GLU A 20 -7.52 2.26 -25.64
N ILE A 21 -6.32 1.71 -25.82
CA ILE A 21 -5.95 0.42 -25.26
C ILE A 21 -5.95 0.48 -23.72
N ASP A 22 -5.44 1.55 -23.12
CA ASP A 22 -5.47 1.75 -21.66
C ASP A 22 -6.91 1.92 -21.16
N LEU A 23 -7.76 2.63 -21.87
CA LEU A 23 -9.19 2.78 -21.56
C LEU A 23 -9.93 1.44 -21.63
N LEU A 24 -9.66 0.63 -22.66
CA LEU A 24 -10.20 -0.74 -22.77
C LEU A 24 -9.74 -1.63 -21.63
N HIS A 25 -8.46 -1.56 -21.28
CA HIS A 25 -7.89 -2.29 -20.16
C HIS A 25 -8.61 -1.95 -18.84
N GLU A 26 -8.87 -0.66 -18.58
CA GLU A 26 -9.62 -0.24 -17.38
C GLU A 26 -11.08 -0.71 -17.40
N PHE A 27 -11.74 -0.64 -18.54
CA PHE A 27 -13.13 -1.08 -18.69
C PHE A 27 -13.28 -2.61 -18.50
N LEU A 28 -12.38 -3.38 -19.09
CA LEU A 28 -12.49 -4.84 -19.11
C LEU A 28 -12.03 -5.52 -17.80
N GLN A 29 -11.23 -4.85 -16.98
CA GLN A 29 -10.73 -5.43 -15.72
C GLN A 29 -11.83 -5.80 -14.72
N VAL A 30 -13.02 -5.20 -14.83
CA VAL A 30 -14.15 -5.48 -13.94
C VAL A 30 -14.99 -6.68 -14.38
N LEU A 31 -14.76 -7.19 -15.60
CA LEU A 31 -15.52 -8.32 -16.14
C LEU A 31 -14.94 -9.66 -15.64
N PRO A 32 -15.81 -10.61 -15.21
CA PRO A 32 -15.40 -11.90 -14.66
C PRO A 32 -14.40 -12.69 -15.52
N ALA A 33 -14.55 -12.68 -16.84
CA ALA A 33 -13.66 -13.37 -17.77
C ALA A 33 -12.19 -12.94 -17.69
N PHE A 34 -11.92 -11.73 -17.18
CA PHE A 34 -10.57 -11.16 -17.09
C PHE A 34 -9.98 -11.19 -15.69
N ASN A 35 -10.73 -11.67 -14.68
CA ASN A 35 -10.28 -11.62 -13.27
C ASN A 35 -9.00 -12.42 -13.01
N ASN A 36 -8.80 -13.52 -13.71
CA ASN A 36 -7.64 -14.40 -13.52
C ASN A 36 -6.43 -14.02 -14.40
N LEU A 37 -6.52 -12.94 -15.16
CA LEU A 37 -5.45 -12.48 -16.04
C LEU A 37 -4.67 -11.34 -15.40
N THR A 38 -3.35 -11.34 -15.58
CA THR A 38 -2.50 -10.23 -15.13
C THR A 38 -2.73 -8.97 -15.95
N GLY A 39 -2.45 -7.78 -15.39
CA GLY A 39 -2.61 -6.51 -16.10
C GLY A 39 -1.93 -6.46 -17.48
N PRO A 40 -0.65 -6.86 -17.60
CA PRO A 40 0.03 -6.91 -18.90
C PRO A 40 -0.64 -7.83 -19.92
N ILE A 41 -1.10 -9.01 -19.50
CA ILE A 41 -1.83 -9.94 -20.38
C ILE A 41 -3.15 -9.32 -20.83
N ARG A 42 -3.95 -8.76 -19.92
CA ARG A 42 -5.21 -8.08 -20.28
C ARG A 42 -4.99 -6.95 -21.28
N ARG A 43 -3.98 -6.12 -21.03
CA ARG A 43 -3.64 -5.00 -21.91
C ARG A 43 -3.24 -5.48 -23.30
N GLU A 44 -2.46 -6.55 -23.38
CA GLU A 44 -2.07 -7.16 -24.67
C GLU A 44 -3.28 -7.74 -25.41
N LEU A 45 -4.20 -8.42 -24.69
CA LEU A 45 -5.45 -8.91 -25.28
C LEU A 45 -6.29 -7.76 -25.87
N CYS A 46 -6.32 -6.57 -25.24
CA CYS A 46 -7.07 -5.42 -25.76
C CYS A 46 -6.63 -5.00 -27.16
N LYS A 47 -5.39 -5.27 -27.56
CA LYS A 47 -4.88 -4.98 -28.91
C LYS A 47 -5.45 -5.90 -29.99
N HIS A 48 -5.93 -7.09 -29.60
CA HIS A 48 -6.38 -8.12 -30.53
C HIS A 48 -7.91 -8.29 -30.56
N MET A 49 -8.62 -7.54 -29.73
CA MET A 49 -10.09 -7.64 -29.63
C MET A 49 -10.79 -7.12 -30.87
N VAL A 50 -11.78 -7.90 -31.33
CA VAL A 50 -12.72 -7.51 -32.40
C VAL A 50 -14.09 -7.39 -31.75
N TYR A 51 -14.77 -6.27 -32.01
CA TYR A 51 -16.13 -6.03 -31.55
C TYR A 51 -17.16 -6.63 -32.54
N VAL A 52 -18.15 -7.31 -32.00
CA VAL A 52 -19.26 -7.89 -32.76
C VAL A 52 -20.59 -7.54 -32.09
N SER A 53 -21.54 -7.03 -32.86
CA SER A 53 -22.91 -6.75 -32.41
C SER A 53 -23.91 -7.56 -33.19
N VAL A 54 -24.88 -8.17 -32.48
CA VAL A 54 -25.98 -8.93 -33.03
C VAL A 54 -27.28 -8.22 -32.64
N GLU A 55 -27.94 -7.61 -33.64
CA GLU A 55 -29.09 -6.72 -33.41
C GLU A 55 -30.39 -7.43 -32.99
N HIS A 56 -30.60 -8.64 -33.45
CA HIS A 56 -31.90 -9.33 -33.32
C HIS A 56 -31.88 -10.46 -32.30
N SER A 57 -32.89 -10.51 -31.46
CA SER A 57 -33.16 -11.66 -30.60
C SER A 57 -33.56 -12.89 -31.46
N GLY A 58 -33.14 -14.08 -31.01
CA GLY A 58 -33.38 -15.33 -31.74
C GLY A 58 -32.35 -15.61 -32.85
N THR A 59 -31.34 -14.79 -33.00
CA THR A 59 -30.23 -15.02 -33.94
C THR A 59 -29.33 -16.12 -33.42
N ILE A 60 -29.03 -17.10 -34.26
CA ILE A 60 -28.07 -18.17 -33.95
C ILE A 60 -26.67 -17.56 -34.05
N VAL A 61 -25.94 -17.61 -32.96
CA VAL A 61 -24.53 -17.12 -32.84
C VAL A 61 -23.57 -18.24 -33.23
N MET A 62 -23.86 -19.48 -32.78
CA MET A 62 -23.06 -20.68 -33.09
C MET A 62 -23.96 -21.92 -33.20
N ASN A 63 -23.67 -22.79 -34.15
CA ASN A 63 -24.37 -24.08 -34.34
C ASN A 63 -23.66 -25.20 -33.57
N GLU A 64 -24.41 -26.27 -33.28
CA GLU A 64 -23.82 -27.49 -32.73
C GLU A 64 -22.83 -28.11 -33.74
N GLY A 65 -21.63 -28.44 -33.23
CA GLY A 65 -20.55 -29.01 -34.04
C GLY A 65 -19.80 -27.99 -34.90
N GLU A 66 -20.07 -26.69 -34.78
CA GLU A 66 -19.34 -25.64 -35.45
C GLU A 66 -17.92 -25.53 -34.87
N GLU A 67 -16.90 -25.39 -35.73
CA GLU A 67 -15.52 -25.24 -35.32
C GLU A 67 -15.35 -23.86 -34.64
N LEU A 68 -14.78 -23.85 -33.42
CA LEU A 68 -14.52 -22.65 -32.67
C LEU A 68 -13.21 -22.01 -33.17
N ASP A 69 -13.25 -20.73 -33.48
CA ASP A 69 -12.11 -19.94 -33.99
C ASP A 69 -11.67 -18.81 -33.06
N SER A 70 -12.47 -18.52 -32.05
CA SER A 70 -12.24 -17.37 -31.17
C SER A 70 -12.62 -17.62 -29.72
N TRP A 71 -11.93 -16.93 -28.81
CA TRP A 71 -12.35 -16.72 -27.43
C TRP A 71 -13.17 -15.44 -27.36
N SER A 72 -14.34 -15.51 -26.76
CA SER A 72 -15.32 -14.43 -26.78
C SER A 72 -15.85 -14.11 -25.40
N VAL A 73 -16.23 -12.85 -25.16
CA VAL A 73 -16.84 -12.36 -23.91
C VAL A 73 -18.10 -11.57 -24.24
N LEU A 74 -19.20 -11.86 -23.53
CA LEU A 74 -20.45 -11.12 -23.65
C LEU A 74 -20.34 -9.79 -22.90
N LEU A 75 -20.49 -8.65 -23.61
CA LEU A 75 -20.47 -7.31 -23.04
C LEU A 75 -21.84 -6.76 -22.69
N SER A 76 -22.86 -7.14 -23.46
CA SER A 76 -24.24 -6.69 -23.30
C SER A 76 -25.20 -7.69 -23.92
N GLY A 77 -26.46 -7.69 -23.50
CA GLY A 77 -27.48 -8.58 -23.99
C GLY A 77 -27.58 -9.91 -23.23
N GLN A 78 -28.23 -10.91 -23.82
CA GLN A 78 -28.40 -12.21 -23.23
C GLN A 78 -28.27 -13.30 -24.31
N VAL A 79 -27.61 -14.38 -23.94
CA VAL A 79 -27.36 -15.52 -24.85
C VAL A 79 -27.67 -16.83 -24.11
N GLU A 80 -28.30 -17.78 -24.80
CA GLU A 80 -28.63 -19.09 -24.28
C GLU A 80 -28.04 -20.18 -25.18
N ILE A 81 -27.43 -21.18 -24.57
CA ILE A 81 -26.99 -22.39 -25.25
C ILE A 81 -28.02 -23.50 -24.98
N SER A 82 -28.62 -24.02 -26.02
CA SER A 82 -29.54 -25.16 -25.94
C SER A 82 -28.82 -26.44 -26.39
N TYR A 83 -28.69 -27.39 -25.48
CA TYR A 83 -28.01 -28.67 -25.73
C TYR A 83 -28.98 -29.71 -26.25
N SER A 84 -28.47 -30.68 -27.00
CA SER A 84 -29.26 -31.80 -27.56
C SER A 84 -29.95 -32.68 -26.49
N ASN A 85 -29.46 -32.65 -25.23
CA ASN A 85 -30.09 -33.34 -24.09
C ASN A 85 -31.26 -32.55 -23.45
N GLY A 86 -31.67 -31.41 -24.02
CA GLY A 86 -32.72 -30.54 -23.53
C GLY A 86 -32.30 -29.59 -22.41
N GLN A 87 -31.05 -29.63 -21.95
CA GLN A 87 -30.52 -28.67 -21.00
C GLN A 87 -30.27 -27.32 -21.69
N LYS A 88 -30.41 -26.25 -20.91
CA LYS A 88 -30.14 -24.90 -21.35
C LYS A 88 -29.12 -24.23 -20.40
N LYS A 89 -28.18 -23.54 -20.99
CA LYS A 89 -27.20 -22.74 -20.24
C LYS A 89 -27.29 -21.29 -20.68
N GLN A 90 -27.49 -20.38 -19.75
CA GLN A 90 -27.47 -18.95 -20.01
C GLN A 90 -26.04 -18.43 -19.81
N ILE A 91 -25.58 -17.57 -20.72
CA ILE A 91 -24.30 -16.85 -20.61
C ILE A 91 -24.62 -15.45 -20.08
N SER A 92 -23.99 -15.11 -18.95
CA SER A 92 -24.14 -13.80 -18.29
C SER A 92 -23.14 -12.77 -18.84
N VAL A 93 -23.50 -11.50 -18.70
CA VAL A 93 -22.59 -10.40 -19.09
C VAL A 93 -21.27 -10.52 -18.33
N GLY A 94 -20.18 -10.44 -19.06
CA GLY A 94 -18.81 -10.59 -18.53
C GLY A 94 -18.30 -12.04 -18.50
N GLU A 95 -19.11 -13.03 -18.82
CA GLU A 95 -18.66 -14.42 -18.97
C GLU A 95 -18.06 -14.66 -20.36
N SER A 96 -17.08 -15.57 -20.41
CA SER A 96 -16.44 -16.00 -21.66
C SER A 96 -16.99 -17.30 -22.19
N PHE A 97 -16.92 -17.45 -23.50
CA PHE A 97 -17.22 -18.66 -24.24
C PHE A 97 -16.28 -18.82 -25.45
N GLY A 98 -16.38 -19.89 -26.19
CA GLY A 98 -15.52 -20.16 -27.33
C GLY A 98 -14.32 -21.03 -26.97
N VAL A 99 -13.15 -20.76 -27.59
CA VAL A 99 -11.97 -21.60 -27.43
C VAL A 99 -11.33 -21.49 -26.04
N THR A 100 -10.73 -22.60 -25.62
CA THR A 100 -9.72 -22.59 -24.53
C THR A 100 -8.33 -22.23 -25.11
N PRO A 101 -7.33 -21.85 -24.27
CA PRO A 101 -6.01 -21.45 -24.76
C PRO A 101 -5.16 -22.64 -25.24
N THR A 102 -5.58 -23.22 -26.38
CA THR A 102 -4.89 -24.29 -27.12
C THR A 102 -5.00 -24.03 -28.61
N LEU A 103 -4.10 -24.58 -29.41
CA LEU A 103 -4.17 -24.53 -30.88
C LEU A 103 -4.91 -25.74 -31.47
N GLU A 104 -5.38 -26.65 -30.62
CA GLU A 104 -6.20 -27.80 -31.10
C GLU A 104 -7.59 -27.31 -31.53
N LYS A 105 -8.14 -27.98 -32.54
CA LYS A 105 -9.49 -27.72 -33.01
C LYS A 105 -10.51 -28.04 -31.91
N GLN A 106 -11.36 -27.12 -31.62
CA GLN A 106 -12.47 -27.26 -30.69
C GLN A 106 -13.81 -27.03 -31.41
N TYR A 107 -14.85 -27.69 -30.94
CA TYR A 107 -16.15 -27.60 -31.55
C TYR A 107 -17.22 -27.20 -30.53
N HIS A 108 -18.14 -26.35 -30.97
CA HIS A 108 -19.24 -25.89 -30.13
C HIS A 108 -20.19 -27.01 -29.80
N GLN A 109 -20.67 -27.06 -28.55
CA GLN A 109 -21.67 -28.01 -28.10
C GLN A 109 -23.00 -27.27 -27.90
N GLY A 110 -24.06 -27.78 -28.55
CA GLY A 110 -25.37 -27.16 -28.52
C GLY A 110 -25.52 -26.02 -29.53
N VAL A 111 -26.67 -25.39 -29.54
CA VAL A 111 -26.96 -24.21 -30.36
C VAL A 111 -27.00 -22.98 -29.49
N MET A 112 -26.17 -21.99 -29.80
CA MET A 112 -26.09 -20.70 -29.08
C MET A 112 -26.98 -19.68 -29.80
N THR A 113 -27.90 -19.07 -29.06
CA THR A 113 -28.88 -18.12 -29.61
C THR A 113 -29.00 -16.89 -28.73
N THR A 114 -29.15 -15.71 -29.35
CA THR A 114 -29.47 -14.48 -28.62
C THR A 114 -30.89 -14.53 -28.09
N THR A 115 -31.10 -14.19 -26.82
CA THR A 115 -32.43 -14.12 -26.19
C THR A 115 -32.90 -12.70 -25.94
N ALA A 116 -32.03 -11.71 -26.11
CA ALA A 116 -32.33 -10.29 -26.05
C ALA A 116 -31.85 -9.59 -27.34
N PRO A 117 -32.44 -8.46 -27.72
CA PRO A 117 -31.90 -7.63 -28.79
C PRO A 117 -30.54 -7.01 -28.37
N GLU A 118 -29.75 -6.65 -29.39
CA GLU A 118 -28.45 -5.94 -29.20
C GLU A 118 -27.46 -6.70 -28.31
N ALA A 119 -27.22 -7.96 -28.60
CA ALA A 119 -26.14 -8.69 -27.95
C ALA A 119 -24.78 -8.25 -28.49
N GLN A 120 -23.90 -7.87 -27.60
CA GLN A 120 -22.57 -7.31 -27.94
C GLN A 120 -21.46 -8.20 -27.37
N PHE A 121 -20.45 -8.46 -28.18
CA PHE A 121 -19.33 -9.33 -27.86
C PHE A 121 -17.98 -8.67 -28.16
N VAL A 122 -16.96 -9.10 -27.44
CA VAL A 122 -15.58 -8.98 -27.88
C VAL A 122 -15.03 -10.35 -28.17
N CYS A 123 -14.36 -10.51 -29.30
CA CYS A 123 -13.79 -11.77 -29.77
C CYS A 123 -12.30 -11.62 -30.00
N ILE A 124 -11.53 -12.65 -29.68
CA ILE A 124 -10.09 -12.73 -29.96
C ILE A 124 -9.85 -14.06 -30.67
N GLU A 125 -9.20 -13.99 -31.81
CA GLU A 125 -8.86 -15.16 -32.62
C GLU A 125 -8.03 -16.17 -31.82
N GLN A 126 -8.29 -17.46 -31.98
CA GLN A 126 -7.69 -18.56 -31.22
C GLN A 126 -6.16 -18.47 -31.18
N ALA A 127 -5.51 -18.24 -32.33
CA ALA A 127 -4.06 -18.15 -32.41
C ALA A 127 -3.50 -17.00 -31.60
N GLN A 128 -4.15 -15.82 -31.64
CA GLN A 128 -3.73 -14.65 -30.90
C GLN A 128 -3.97 -14.79 -29.39
N TYR A 129 -5.12 -15.39 -29.02
CA TYR A 129 -5.43 -15.69 -27.62
C TYR A 129 -4.43 -16.68 -27.02
N TYR A 130 -4.13 -17.77 -27.73
CA TYR A 130 -3.11 -18.75 -27.35
C TYR A 130 -1.74 -18.09 -27.18
N ASP A 131 -1.33 -17.30 -28.16
CA ASP A 131 0.00 -16.69 -28.20
C ASP A 131 0.22 -15.71 -27.03
N VAL A 132 -0.77 -14.83 -26.77
CA VAL A 132 -0.70 -13.88 -25.64
C VAL A 132 -0.64 -14.60 -24.30
N LEU A 133 -1.45 -15.64 -24.11
CA LEU A 133 -1.47 -16.39 -22.85
C LEU A 133 -0.23 -17.27 -22.65
N HIS A 134 0.37 -17.79 -23.74
CA HIS A 134 1.60 -18.59 -23.66
C HIS A 134 2.82 -17.71 -23.48
N ARG A 135 2.94 -16.58 -24.20
CA ARG A 135 4.00 -15.60 -23.93
C ARG A 135 3.94 -15.09 -22.49
N GLY A 136 2.73 -14.89 -21.96
CA GLY A 136 2.55 -14.56 -20.54
C GLY A 136 3.03 -15.67 -19.61
N LYS A 137 2.84 -16.94 -19.96
CA LYS A 137 3.29 -18.08 -19.14
C LYS A 137 4.80 -18.32 -19.23
N GLU A 138 5.41 -18.14 -20.39
CA GLU A 138 6.87 -18.30 -20.59
C GLU A 138 7.68 -17.34 -19.68
N ASN A 139 7.12 -16.19 -19.37
CA ASN A 139 7.73 -15.22 -18.47
C ASN A 139 7.36 -15.42 -16.99
N MET A 140 6.45 -16.36 -16.68
CA MET A 140 6.03 -16.63 -15.30
C MET A 140 6.91 -17.71 -14.69
N VAL A 141 7.42 -17.43 -13.49
CA VAL A 141 8.19 -18.35 -12.66
C VAL A 141 7.35 -18.70 -11.46
N GLU A 142 7.05 -19.97 -11.29
CA GLU A 142 6.34 -20.48 -10.13
C GLU A 142 7.35 -20.88 -9.05
N VAL A 143 7.16 -20.34 -7.85
CA VAL A 143 7.90 -20.71 -6.65
C VAL A 143 7.08 -21.74 -5.90
N LEU A 144 7.66 -22.92 -5.72
CA LEU A 144 6.99 -24.04 -5.04
C LEU A 144 7.43 -24.13 -3.58
N ASP A 145 6.50 -24.50 -2.73
CA ASP A 145 6.82 -24.90 -1.35
C ASP A 145 7.67 -26.19 -1.38
N PRO A 146 8.85 -26.20 -0.75
CA PRO A 146 9.76 -27.35 -0.81
C PRO A 146 9.20 -28.63 -0.17
N ASN A 147 8.19 -28.52 0.71
CA ASN A 147 7.63 -29.67 1.41
C ASN A 147 6.35 -30.19 0.74
N THR A 148 5.52 -29.30 0.20
CA THR A 148 4.20 -29.66 -0.34
C THR A 148 4.14 -29.64 -1.86
N ALA A 149 5.16 -29.10 -2.52
CA ALA A 149 5.20 -28.84 -3.97
C ALA A 149 4.04 -27.99 -4.50
N GLN A 150 3.35 -27.25 -3.61
CA GLN A 150 2.31 -26.31 -4.01
C GLN A 150 2.93 -24.98 -4.45
N VAL A 151 2.29 -24.31 -5.41
CA VAL A 151 2.71 -22.97 -5.83
C VAL A 151 2.40 -21.98 -4.72
N ILE A 152 3.45 -21.39 -4.14
CA ILE A 152 3.34 -20.40 -3.06
C ILE A 152 3.53 -18.96 -3.55
N MET A 153 4.18 -18.76 -4.70
CA MET A 153 4.35 -17.45 -5.32
C MET A 153 4.50 -17.60 -6.84
N VAL A 154 4.02 -16.59 -7.58
CA VAL A 154 4.25 -16.48 -9.02
C VAL A 154 4.94 -15.14 -9.28
N GLN A 155 6.04 -15.20 -10.01
CA GLN A 155 6.84 -14.05 -10.39
C GLN A 155 6.89 -13.92 -11.92
N GLU A 156 6.92 -12.70 -12.42
CA GLU A 156 7.13 -12.40 -13.84
C GLU A 156 8.60 -12.08 -14.08
N LYS A 157 9.20 -12.76 -15.05
CA LYS A 157 10.56 -12.48 -15.49
C LYS A 157 10.57 -11.28 -16.43
N ARG A 158 11.21 -10.19 -16.01
CA ARG A 158 11.43 -8.96 -16.79
C ARG A 158 12.90 -8.78 -17.08
N GLN A 159 13.24 -7.80 -17.95
CA GLN A 159 14.64 -7.54 -18.33
C GLN A 159 15.56 -7.26 -17.14
N GLU A 160 15.04 -6.57 -16.10
CA GLU A 160 15.83 -6.17 -14.92
C GLU A 160 15.66 -7.09 -13.72
N GLY A 161 14.96 -8.24 -13.86
CA GLY A 161 14.77 -9.20 -12.77
C GLY A 161 13.35 -9.76 -12.66
N LEU A 162 13.06 -10.36 -11.52
CA LEU A 162 11.75 -10.96 -11.22
C LEU A 162 10.84 -9.95 -10.52
N VAL A 163 9.56 -9.94 -10.88
CA VAL A 163 8.52 -9.13 -10.27
C VAL A 163 7.48 -10.06 -9.65
N ALA A 164 7.16 -9.89 -8.37
CA ALA A 164 6.14 -10.69 -7.71
C ALA A 164 4.74 -10.28 -8.23
N ILE A 165 4.00 -11.24 -8.79
CA ILE A 165 2.64 -11.02 -9.32
C ILE A 165 1.58 -11.43 -8.31
N ARG A 166 1.76 -12.57 -7.66
CA ARG A 166 0.89 -13.09 -6.60
C ARG A 166 1.67 -14.03 -5.71
N GLY A 167 1.22 -14.19 -4.47
CA GLY A 167 1.82 -15.14 -3.55
C GLY A 167 1.01 -15.30 -2.29
N THR A 168 1.27 -16.37 -1.54
CA THR A 168 0.74 -16.51 -0.20
C THR A 168 1.31 -15.41 0.71
N PRO A 169 0.59 -14.97 1.76
CA PRO A 169 1.10 -13.95 2.68
C PRO A 169 2.49 -14.25 3.21
N GLN A 170 2.76 -15.52 3.53
CA GLN A 170 4.06 -15.96 4.03
C GLN A 170 5.17 -15.88 2.97
N ALA A 171 4.89 -16.27 1.73
CA ALA A 171 5.86 -16.18 0.64
C ALA A 171 6.19 -14.73 0.30
N LEU A 172 5.19 -13.85 0.27
CA LEU A 172 5.38 -12.41 0.06
C LEU A 172 6.20 -11.79 1.20
N LEU A 173 5.94 -12.20 2.46
CA LEU A 173 6.73 -11.75 3.61
C LEU A 173 8.19 -12.19 3.48
N THR A 174 8.46 -13.44 3.14
CA THR A 174 9.83 -13.96 2.94
C THR A 174 10.54 -13.22 1.80
N ASN A 175 9.81 -12.88 0.74
CA ASN A 175 10.35 -12.14 -0.40
C ASN A 175 10.87 -10.74 -0.03
N LEU A 176 10.47 -10.14 1.11
CA LEU A 176 11.03 -8.87 1.59
C LEU A 176 12.55 -8.90 1.76
N LEU A 177 13.10 -10.06 2.13
CA LEU A 177 14.55 -10.22 2.33
C LEU A 177 15.28 -10.72 1.09
N GLU A 178 14.64 -11.59 0.33
CA GLU A 178 15.24 -12.22 -0.86
C GLU A 178 15.19 -11.31 -2.08
N HIS A 179 14.31 -10.30 -2.03
CA HIS A 179 14.06 -9.41 -3.15
C HIS A 179 15.27 -8.52 -3.46
N GLU A 180 15.90 -8.78 -4.59
CA GLU A 180 17.01 -7.96 -5.13
C GLU A 180 16.71 -7.44 -6.54
N SER A 181 15.48 -7.65 -7.03
CA SER A 181 15.09 -7.29 -8.38
C SER A 181 15.03 -5.76 -8.56
N LYS A 182 15.75 -5.26 -9.54
CA LYS A 182 15.65 -3.85 -9.96
C LYS A 182 14.32 -3.58 -10.67
N ALA A 183 13.72 -4.60 -11.26
CA ALA A 183 12.44 -4.51 -11.95
C ALA A 183 11.28 -4.21 -11.00
N ASP A 184 11.40 -4.59 -9.71
CA ASP A 184 10.36 -4.40 -8.71
C ASP A 184 10.89 -3.65 -7.48
N ARG A 185 11.50 -2.52 -7.70
CA ARG A 185 12.14 -1.70 -6.66
C ARG A 185 11.19 -1.17 -5.60
N PHE A 186 9.89 -1.18 -5.86
CA PHE A 186 8.84 -0.72 -4.93
C PHE A 186 8.19 -1.85 -4.14
N PHE A 187 8.60 -3.10 -4.32
CA PHE A 187 8.00 -4.26 -3.67
C PHE A 187 7.85 -4.08 -2.14
N ILE A 188 8.90 -3.59 -1.46
CA ILE A 188 8.88 -3.38 -0.01
C ILE A 188 7.84 -2.32 0.38
N GLU A 189 7.78 -1.20 -0.37
CA GLU A 189 6.81 -0.13 -0.13
C GLU A 189 5.37 -0.63 -0.34
N ASP A 190 5.13 -1.33 -1.44
CA ASP A 190 3.83 -1.89 -1.78
C ASP A 190 3.39 -2.99 -0.81
N PHE A 191 4.31 -3.86 -0.39
CA PHE A 191 4.04 -4.85 0.65
C PHE A 191 3.62 -4.18 1.97
N LEU A 192 4.40 -3.22 2.46
CA LEU A 192 4.11 -2.51 3.72
C LEU A 192 2.78 -1.75 3.64
N LEU A 193 2.44 -1.17 2.48
CA LEU A 193 1.17 -0.49 2.27
C LEU A 193 -0.01 -1.45 2.30
N THR A 194 0.11 -2.62 1.66
CA THR A 194 -1.00 -3.56 1.42
C THR A 194 -1.09 -4.68 2.45
N SER A 195 -0.04 -4.96 3.21
CA SER A 195 0.04 -6.07 4.19
C SER A 195 -1.13 -6.10 5.18
N ARG A 196 -1.65 -4.94 5.58
CA ARG A 196 -2.81 -4.83 6.50
C ARG A 196 -4.11 -5.42 5.94
N ILE A 197 -4.17 -5.71 4.62
CA ILE A 197 -5.34 -6.30 3.97
C ILE A 197 -5.30 -7.83 4.03
N PHE A 198 -4.11 -8.42 3.87
CA PHE A 198 -3.95 -9.87 3.75
C PHE A 198 -3.24 -10.54 4.94
N MET A 199 -2.47 -9.79 5.74
CA MET A 199 -1.91 -10.32 6.99
C MET A 199 -2.96 -10.29 8.09
N LYS A 200 -3.18 -11.43 8.75
CA LYS A 200 -4.14 -11.55 9.87
C LYS A 200 -3.69 -10.73 11.08
N ASN A 201 -2.38 -10.66 11.31
CA ASN A 201 -1.80 -9.95 12.44
C ASN A 201 -0.48 -9.30 12.01
N MET A 202 -0.41 -7.98 12.09
CA MET A 202 0.79 -7.21 11.75
C MET A 202 1.99 -7.54 12.66
N ARG A 203 1.75 -8.09 13.86
CA ARG A 203 2.80 -8.58 14.75
C ARG A 203 3.65 -9.68 14.11
N GLU A 204 3.06 -10.54 13.26
CA GLU A 204 3.79 -11.61 12.57
C GLU A 204 4.94 -11.05 11.71
N ILE A 205 4.74 -9.89 11.07
CA ILE A 205 5.79 -9.20 10.32
C ILE A 205 6.93 -8.81 11.26
N GLY A 206 6.60 -8.21 12.41
CA GLY A 206 7.60 -7.79 13.41
C GLY A 206 8.39 -8.97 13.97
N ASP A 207 7.71 -10.06 14.33
CA ASP A 207 8.35 -11.25 14.87
C ASP A 207 9.28 -11.92 13.84
N CYS A 208 8.87 -11.99 12.55
CA CYS A 208 9.74 -12.47 11.47
C CYS A 208 10.96 -11.57 11.26
N LEU A 209 10.77 -10.26 11.25
CA LEU A 209 11.89 -9.31 11.09
C LEU A 209 12.91 -9.45 12.24
N LEU A 210 12.46 -9.62 13.49
CA LEU A 210 13.35 -9.87 14.63
C LEU A 210 14.13 -11.18 14.47
N ASN A 211 13.48 -12.25 14.03
CA ASN A 211 14.13 -13.55 13.81
C ASN A 211 15.20 -13.45 12.70
N TRP A 212 14.90 -12.80 11.62
CA TRP A 212 15.85 -12.61 10.51
C TRP A 212 17.02 -11.69 10.89
N PHE A 213 16.78 -10.71 11.76
CA PHE A 213 17.82 -9.81 12.24
C PHE A 213 18.94 -10.54 13.00
N GLU A 214 18.67 -11.69 13.60
CA GLU A 214 19.71 -12.49 14.25
C GLU A 214 20.78 -12.96 13.27
N GLN A 215 20.43 -13.19 12.00
CA GLN A 215 21.36 -13.60 10.96
C GLN A 215 22.14 -12.40 10.42
N PRO A 216 23.48 -12.40 10.49
CA PRO A 216 24.30 -11.25 10.07
C PRO A 216 24.05 -10.79 8.64
N ALA A 217 23.77 -11.73 7.73
CA ALA A 217 23.52 -11.45 6.31
C ALA A 217 22.26 -10.60 6.07
N TYR A 218 21.26 -10.67 6.96
CA TYR A 218 19.98 -9.98 6.78
C TYR A 218 19.86 -8.69 7.58
N ARG A 219 20.80 -8.39 8.49
CA ARG A 219 20.69 -7.24 9.41
C ARG A 219 20.45 -5.92 8.70
N GLU A 220 21.22 -5.64 7.65
CA GLU A 220 21.07 -4.39 6.89
C GLU A 220 19.73 -4.32 6.16
N LYS A 221 19.32 -5.44 5.52
CA LYS A 221 18.03 -5.53 4.82
C LYS A 221 16.86 -5.34 5.79
N VAL A 222 16.87 -6.03 6.92
CA VAL A 222 15.86 -5.89 7.97
C VAL A 222 15.81 -4.46 8.49
N THR A 223 16.95 -3.87 8.79
CA THR A 223 17.02 -2.48 9.27
C THR A 223 16.41 -1.51 8.26
N ARG A 224 16.68 -1.73 6.96
CA ARG A 224 16.07 -0.95 5.89
C ARG A 224 14.55 -1.09 5.86
N VAL A 225 14.03 -2.32 5.90
CA VAL A 225 12.58 -2.60 5.91
C VAL A 225 11.91 -1.94 7.12
N VAL A 226 12.47 -2.11 8.33
CA VAL A 226 11.93 -1.49 9.55
C VAL A 226 11.96 0.03 9.46
N SER A 227 13.06 0.62 8.98
CA SER A 227 13.16 2.08 8.82
C SER A 227 12.15 2.62 7.81
N MET A 228 11.90 1.91 6.70
CA MET A 228 10.86 2.27 5.73
C MET A 228 9.48 2.15 6.35
N TRP A 229 9.18 1.06 7.06
CA TRP A 229 7.90 0.85 7.72
C TRP A 229 7.59 1.96 8.72
N VAL A 230 8.52 2.27 9.60
CA VAL A 230 8.36 3.37 10.58
C VAL A 230 8.21 4.72 9.89
N ASN A 231 9.00 4.97 8.82
CA ASN A 231 8.98 6.25 8.11
C ASN A 231 7.69 6.49 7.31
N GLU A 232 7.18 5.48 6.63
CA GLU A 232 6.03 5.63 5.71
C GLU A 232 4.68 5.30 6.38
N HIS A 233 4.68 4.43 7.39
CA HIS A 233 3.48 3.87 7.99
C HIS A 233 3.51 3.90 9.52
N PHE A 234 3.96 5.00 10.13
CA PHE A 234 4.00 5.11 11.59
C PHE A 234 2.63 4.90 12.27
N CYS A 235 1.54 5.15 11.56
CA CYS A 235 0.19 4.90 12.04
C CYS A 235 -0.06 3.44 12.48
N ASP A 236 0.65 2.46 11.89
CA ASP A 236 0.55 1.06 12.29
C ASP A 236 1.06 0.87 13.73
N PHE A 237 2.12 1.58 14.09
CA PHE A 237 2.72 1.57 15.44
C PHE A 237 1.87 2.37 16.43
N ASP A 238 1.32 3.50 16.01
CA ASP A 238 0.44 4.31 16.86
C ASP A 238 -0.83 3.59 17.28
N SER A 239 -1.35 2.71 16.45
CA SER A 239 -2.58 1.97 16.71
C SER A 239 -2.36 0.60 17.39
N ASN A 240 -1.13 0.08 17.42
CA ASN A 240 -0.84 -1.29 17.83
C ASN A 240 0.27 -1.36 18.90
N ARG A 241 -0.10 -1.77 20.13
CA ARG A 241 0.82 -1.91 21.25
C ARG A 241 1.92 -2.96 20.98
N ASP A 242 1.57 -4.06 20.28
CA ASP A 242 2.55 -5.11 19.98
C ASP A 242 3.62 -4.62 19.02
N LEU A 243 3.28 -3.73 18.08
CA LEU A 243 4.25 -3.12 17.19
C LEU A 243 5.14 -2.10 17.90
N LEU A 244 4.63 -1.37 18.89
CA LEU A 244 5.49 -0.53 19.75
C LEU A 244 6.47 -1.40 20.55
N ASN A 245 6.01 -2.53 21.11
CA ASN A 245 6.89 -3.49 21.79
C ASN A 245 7.93 -4.10 20.84
N PHE A 246 7.54 -4.33 19.57
CA PHE A 246 8.48 -4.74 18.53
C PHE A 246 9.60 -3.71 18.33
N LEU A 247 9.27 -2.41 18.22
CA LEU A 247 10.28 -1.34 18.09
C LEU A 247 11.24 -1.28 19.29
N GLU A 248 10.72 -1.45 20.51
CA GLU A 248 11.55 -1.53 21.72
C GLU A 248 12.54 -2.69 21.65
N LYS A 249 12.07 -3.87 21.23
CA LYS A 249 12.92 -5.05 21.06
C LYS A 249 13.94 -4.86 19.93
N PHE A 250 13.52 -4.28 18.81
CA PHE A 250 14.40 -4.06 17.68
C PHE A 250 15.51 -3.07 18.01
N GLU A 251 15.20 -1.98 18.72
CA GLU A 251 16.20 -1.02 19.22
C GLU A 251 17.21 -1.72 20.14
N THR A 252 16.74 -2.57 21.08
CA THR A 252 17.63 -3.34 21.94
C THR A 252 18.55 -4.26 21.14
N ARG A 253 18.04 -4.91 20.08
CA ARG A 253 18.84 -5.76 19.18
C ARG A 253 19.91 -4.96 18.41
N LEU A 254 19.57 -3.73 17.95
CA LEU A 254 20.54 -2.84 17.31
C LEU A 254 21.67 -2.48 18.28
N GLU A 255 21.38 -2.25 19.56
CA GLU A 255 22.36 -1.98 20.60
C GLU A 255 23.24 -3.21 20.87
N GLU A 256 22.65 -4.39 21.09
CA GLU A 256 23.34 -5.67 21.30
C GLU A 256 24.29 -6.03 20.15
N LYS A 257 23.90 -5.72 18.92
CA LYS A 257 24.73 -5.99 17.72
C LYS A 257 25.69 -4.83 17.36
N ASN A 258 25.80 -3.81 18.22
CA ASN A 258 26.66 -2.64 18.06
C ASN A 258 26.44 -1.90 16.73
N MET A 259 25.19 -1.57 16.44
CA MET A 259 24.75 -0.83 15.25
C MET A 259 24.25 0.59 15.62
N PRO A 260 25.12 1.49 16.12
CA PRO A 260 24.70 2.78 16.67
C PRO A 260 24.10 3.72 15.60
N GLN A 261 24.62 3.69 14.37
CA GLN A 261 24.12 4.57 13.31
C GLN A 261 22.68 4.23 12.92
N GLN A 262 22.36 2.94 12.84
CA GLN A 262 21.03 2.45 12.52
C GLN A 262 20.05 2.71 13.67
N ARG A 263 20.52 2.58 14.91
CA ARG A 263 19.75 2.93 16.11
C ARG A 263 19.42 4.43 16.13
N ASP A 264 20.40 5.29 15.89
CA ASP A 264 20.21 6.74 15.89
C ASP A 264 19.25 7.17 14.76
N LEU A 265 19.31 6.49 13.59
CA LEU A 265 18.36 6.70 12.52
C LEU A 265 16.94 6.28 12.92
N LEU A 266 16.77 5.12 13.57
CA LEU A 266 15.48 4.66 14.07
C LEU A 266 14.88 5.66 15.08
N HIS A 267 15.70 6.17 16.02
CA HIS A 267 15.26 7.17 16.98
C HIS A 267 14.77 8.45 16.27
N LEU A 268 15.56 8.96 15.32
CA LEU A 268 15.19 10.17 14.57
C LEU A 268 13.84 9.99 13.81
N VAL A 269 13.63 8.84 13.20
CA VAL A 269 12.38 8.57 12.49
C VAL A 269 11.22 8.47 13.49
N CYS A 270 11.40 7.75 14.59
CA CYS A 270 10.37 7.60 15.63
C CYS A 270 10.05 8.93 16.36
N GLU A 271 10.95 9.90 16.37
CA GLU A 271 10.67 11.23 16.92
C GLU A 271 9.94 12.14 15.91
N SER A 272 10.23 12.00 14.62
CA SER A 272 9.75 12.91 13.57
C SER A 272 8.41 12.52 12.95
N ARG A 273 7.99 11.26 13.06
CA ARG A 273 6.81 10.72 12.36
C ARG A 273 5.52 10.63 13.17
N PRO A 274 5.52 10.46 14.51
CA PRO A 274 4.30 10.45 15.27
C PRO A 274 3.48 11.73 15.08
N ARG A 275 2.16 11.56 14.95
CA ARG A 275 1.20 12.67 14.88
C ARG A 275 0.62 12.95 16.25
N ASP A 276 0.16 14.18 16.44
CA ASP A 276 -0.61 14.53 17.62
C ASP A 276 -1.95 13.81 17.57
N ARG A 277 -2.34 13.22 18.71
CA ARG A 277 -3.60 12.48 18.87
C ARG A 277 -4.42 13.12 19.97
N GLU A 278 -5.72 13.30 19.72
CA GLU A 278 -6.66 13.69 20.75
C GLU A 278 -7.16 12.46 21.49
N ILE A 279 -7.09 12.51 22.83
CA ILE A 279 -7.59 11.49 23.75
C ILE A 279 -8.62 12.15 24.65
N ILE A 280 -9.82 11.63 24.67
CA ILE A 280 -10.91 12.16 25.50
C ILE A 280 -11.34 11.10 26.49
N MET A 281 -11.29 11.45 27.76
CA MET A 281 -11.74 10.61 28.88
C MET A 281 -12.59 11.42 29.86
N VAL A 282 -13.56 10.74 30.46
CA VAL A 282 -14.41 11.34 31.47
C VAL A 282 -14.35 10.47 32.74
N ARG A 283 -14.02 11.09 33.86
CA ARG A 283 -14.09 10.46 35.19
C ARG A 283 -15.44 10.77 35.85
N ARG A 284 -15.95 9.82 36.59
CA ARG A 284 -17.22 10.02 37.30
C ARG A 284 -17.14 11.12 38.39
N THR A 285 -16.02 11.13 39.11
CA THR A 285 -15.74 12.12 40.16
C THR A 285 -14.23 12.43 40.18
N VAL A 286 -13.82 13.50 40.82
CA VAL A 286 -12.40 13.85 41.03
C VAL A 286 -11.63 12.88 41.93
N GLU A 287 -12.37 12.09 42.72
CA GLU A 287 -11.82 11.03 43.57
C GLU A 287 -11.51 9.74 42.83
N THR A 288 -12.09 9.58 41.61
CA THR A 288 -11.80 8.41 40.77
C THR A 288 -10.37 8.44 40.30
N ASP A 289 -9.68 7.29 40.29
CA ASP A 289 -8.31 7.15 39.82
C ASP A 289 -8.16 7.60 38.35
N LEU A 290 -6.95 7.99 37.99
CA LEU A 290 -6.61 8.43 36.64
C LEU A 290 -6.45 7.31 35.62
N TRP A 291 -6.32 6.04 36.09
CA TRP A 291 -6.04 4.84 35.31
C TRP A 291 -4.71 4.86 34.55
N PHE A 292 -3.86 5.85 34.82
CA PHE A 292 -2.53 5.97 34.24
C PHE A 292 -1.59 6.73 35.18
N ASP A 293 -0.30 6.45 35.02
CA ASP A 293 0.77 7.12 35.74
C ASP A 293 1.51 8.06 34.81
N VAL A 294 2.00 9.19 35.37
CA VAL A 294 2.81 10.20 34.64
C VAL A 294 4.22 10.24 35.23
N ARG A 295 5.22 10.45 34.39
CA ARG A 295 6.61 10.72 34.80
C ARG A 295 7.20 11.86 33.99
N GLY A 296 8.30 12.43 34.46
CA GLY A 296 8.95 13.59 33.85
C GLY A 296 8.59 14.88 34.55
N GLY A 297 8.52 15.96 33.80
CA GLY A 297 8.24 17.32 34.24
C GLY A 297 9.42 18.25 33.99
N SER A 298 9.12 19.55 33.72
CA SER A 298 10.15 20.59 33.47
C SER A 298 11.09 20.79 34.65
N ASP A 299 10.60 20.52 35.87
CA ASP A 299 11.37 20.49 37.11
C ASP A 299 12.50 19.42 37.10
N LYS A 300 12.37 18.41 36.27
CA LYS A 300 13.35 17.32 36.06
C LYS A 300 14.09 17.44 34.73
N GLY A 301 13.80 18.48 33.95
CA GLY A 301 14.43 18.71 32.64
C GLY A 301 13.86 17.84 31.51
N TYR A 302 12.65 17.26 31.70
CA TYR A 302 12.01 16.38 30.71
C TYR A 302 10.56 16.77 30.47
N PRO A 303 10.00 16.42 29.30
CA PRO A 303 8.56 16.45 29.09
C PRO A 303 7.82 15.50 30.04
N LEU A 304 6.53 15.67 30.16
CA LEU A 304 5.65 14.75 30.87
C LEU A 304 5.27 13.58 29.98
N PHE A 305 5.51 12.37 30.46
CA PHE A 305 5.20 11.10 29.73
C PHE A 305 4.24 10.24 30.51
N ILE A 306 3.36 9.55 29.78
CA ILE A 306 2.59 8.44 30.33
C ILE A 306 3.52 7.25 30.57
N SER A 307 3.67 6.86 31.82
CA SER A 307 4.59 5.77 32.21
C SER A 307 3.92 4.42 32.33
N LYS A 308 2.61 4.41 32.63
CA LYS A 308 1.79 3.21 32.76
C LYS A 308 0.36 3.55 32.39
N VAL A 309 -0.36 2.62 31.82
CA VAL A 309 -1.81 2.65 31.62
C VAL A 309 -2.37 1.33 32.15
N GLU A 310 -3.44 1.40 32.92
CA GLU A 310 -4.10 0.21 33.47
C GLU A 310 -4.83 -0.53 32.35
N SER A 311 -4.61 -1.86 32.30
CA SER A 311 -5.25 -2.70 31.29
C SER A 311 -6.76 -2.81 31.52
N GLY A 312 -7.56 -2.73 30.43
CA GLY A 312 -9.01 -2.74 30.48
C GLY A 312 -9.65 -1.43 30.99
N SER A 313 -8.83 -0.40 31.26
CA SER A 313 -9.31 0.88 31.79
C SER A 313 -9.91 1.79 30.68
N PRO A 314 -10.70 2.80 31.06
CA PRO A 314 -11.13 3.86 30.15
C PRO A 314 -9.96 4.59 29.46
N ALA A 315 -8.81 4.71 30.12
CA ALA A 315 -7.62 5.31 29.55
C ALA A 315 -7.05 4.49 28.39
N GLU A 316 -6.96 3.15 28.55
CA GLU A 316 -6.55 2.25 27.47
C GLU A 316 -7.56 2.23 26.34
N THR A 317 -8.86 2.18 26.65
CA THR A 317 -9.94 2.21 25.66
C THR A 317 -9.95 3.50 24.85
N ALA A 318 -9.64 4.64 25.47
CA ALA A 318 -9.49 5.93 24.80
C ALA A 318 -8.23 6.04 23.92
N GLY A 319 -7.31 5.06 24.00
CA GLY A 319 -6.11 4.98 23.18
C GLY A 319 -4.86 5.62 23.80
N LEU A 320 -4.86 5.91 25.11
CA LEU A 320 -3.68 6.38 25.83
C LEU A 320 -2.68 5.22 26.00
N LYS A 321 -1.38 5.50 25.81
CA LYS A 321 -0.33 4.46 25.83
C LYS A 321 0.89 4.90 26.61
N LYS A 322 1.63 3.93 27.13
CA LYS A 322 2.96 4.14 27.69
C LYS A 322 3.88 4.76 26.62
N GLY A 323 4.62 5.81 26.97
CA GLY A 323 5.50 6.53 26.08
C GLY A 323 4.83 7.70 25.35
N ASP A 324 3.54 7.92 25.58
CA ASP A 324 2.86 9.14 25.10
C ASP A 324 3.37 10.35 25.88
N MET A 325 3.81 11.38 25.17
CA MET A 325 4.17 12.69 25.70
C MET A 325 2.92 13.55 25.76
N LEU A 326 2.65 14.15 26.92
CA LEU A 326 1.54 15.07 27.12
C LEU A 326 1.89 16.46 26.59
N LEU A 327 1.18 16.89 25.54
CA LEU A 327 1.37 18.21 24.94
C LEU A 327 0.40 19.23 25.51
N GLN A 328 -0.89 18.84 25.60
CA GLN A 328 -1.96 19.71 26.12
C GLN A 328 -3.00 18.89 26.89
N MET A 329 -3.66 19.55 27.82
CA MET A 329 -4.88 19.06 28.48
C MET A 329 -5.88 20.20 28.63
N ASN A 330 -7.12 20.01 28.13
CA ASN A 330 -8.19 21.01 28.18
C ASN A 330 -7.72 22.41 27.70
N ASN A 331 -6.97 22.44 26.58
CA ASN A 331 -6.35 23.62 25.98
C ASN A 331 -5.21 24.27 26.82
N GLN A 332 -4.83 23.67 27.94
CA GLN A 332 -3.66 24.12 28.71
C GLN A 332 -2.41 23.40 28.21
N ASN A 333 -1.34 24.15 27.98
CA ASN A 333 -0.04 23.60 27.54
C ASN A 333 0.64 22.83 28.68
N PHE A 334 1.05 21.58 28.42
CA PHE A 334 1.73 20.65 29.32
C PHE A 334 3.21 20.43 28.98
N GLU A 335 3.69 20.90 27.84
CA GLU A 335 5.05 20.61 27.35
C GLU A 335 6.13 21.04 28.34
N ASN A 336 5.96 22.19 29.00
CA ASN A 336 6.92 22.75 29.93
C ASN A 336 6.37 22.85 31.37
N MET A 337 5.44 21.99 31.73
CA MET A 337 4.81 21.99 33.05
C MET A 337 5.63 21.17 34.05
N ALA A 338 5.76 21.67 35.29
CA ALA A 338 6.36 20.94 36.40
C ALA A 338 5.43 19.77 36.81
N PHE A 339 6.03 18.65 37.26
CA PHE A 339 5.30 17.45 37.60
C PHE A 339 4.15 17.65 38.60
N ASP A 340 4.41 18.33 39.72
CA ASP A 340 3.40 18.55 40.77
C ASP A 340 2.24 19.43 40.29
N THR A 341 2.53 20.43 39.46
CA THR A 341 1.49 21.28 38.85
C THR A 341 0.62 20.49 37.89
N ALA A 342 1.25 19.65 37.08
CA ALA A 342 0.53 18.76 36.14
C ALA A 342 -0.38 17.78 36.87
N MET A 343 0.14 17.11 37.92
CA MET A 343 -0.64 16.17 38.72
C MET A 343 -1.80 16.82 39.45
N THR A 344 -1.59 18.06 39.97
CA THR A 344 -2.67 18.84 40.58
C THR A 344 -3.76 19.17 39.56
N THR A 345 -3.36 19.58 38.36
CA THR A 345 -4.31 19.92 37.28
C THR A 345 -5.08 18.69 36.81
N LEU A 346 -4.40 17.55 36.62
CA LEU A 346 -5.01 16.28 36.24
C LEU A 346 -6.06 15.80 37.26
N ARG A 347 -5.76 15.91 38.56
CA ARG A 347 -6.67 15.46 39.62
C ARG A 347 -7.88 16.34 39.82
N LYS A 348 -7.82 17.63 39.52
CA LYS A 348 -8.92 18.56 39.66
C LYS A 348 -10.00 18.47 38.61
N ASN A 349 -9.71 17.88 37.45
CA ASN A 349 -10.62 17.82 36.31
C ASN A 349 -11.25 16.43 36.16
N THR A 350 -12.54 16.37 35.89
CA THR A 350 -13.25 15.14 35.52
C THR A 350 -13.24 14.89 34.03
N ASP A 351 -13.33 15.97 33.24
CA ASP A 351 -13.24 15.90 31.78
C ASP A 351 -11.77 16.12 31.36
N LEU A 352 -11.19 15.10 30.79
CA LEU A 352 -9.79 15.07 30.42
C LEU A 352 -9.67 14.94 28.89
N LYS A 353 -9.46 16.08 28.23
CA LYS A 353 -9.17 16.12 26.79
C LYS A 353 -7.67 16.37 26.61
N PHE A 354 -6.95 15.33 26.22
CA PHE A 354 -5.51 15.40 25.97
C PHE A 354 -5.18 15.60 24.50
N VAL A 355 -4.08 16.29 24.23
CA VAL A 355 -3.30 16.17 23.01
C VAL A 355 -1.99 15.50 23.39
N VAL A 356 -1.74 14.34 22.79
CA VAL A 356 -0.55 13.51 23.08
C VAL A 356 0.22 13.18 21.80
N ARG A 357 1.52 12.91 21.94
CA ARG A 357 2.38 12.44 20.85
C ARG A 357 3.20 11.25 21.34
N THR A 358 3.20 10.15 20.59
CA THR A 358 4.03 8.99 20.92
C THR A 358 5.51 9.35 20.79
N ASN A 359 6.28 9.23 21.87
CA ASN A 359 7.74 9.39 21.87
C ASN A 359 8.38 8.34 22.78
N LEU A 360 8.43 7.11 22.26
CA LEU A 360 8.87 5.95 23.01
C LEU A 360 10.34 6.05 23.44
N PHE A 361 11.21 6.47 22.54
CA PHE A 361 12.66 6.55 22.81
C PHE A 361 13.04 7.76 23.67
N GLY A 362 12.35 8.89 23.53
CA GLY A 362 12.46 10.01 24.46
C GLY A 362 12.06 9.60 25.88
N TYR A 363 11.00 8.81 26.03
CA TYR A 363 10.61 8.22 27.32
C TYR A 363 11.67 7.27 27.88
N LYS A 364 12.22 6.35 27.07
CA LYS A 364 13.31 5.44 27.49
C LYS A 364 14.55 6.22 27.93
N LYS A 365 14.94 7.23 27.16
CA LYS A 365 16.08 8.11 27.49
C LYS A 365 15.88 8.78 28.85
N MET A 366 14.72 9.39 29.09
CA MET A 366 14.36 9.96 30.38
C MET A 366 14.51 8.95 31.53
N LEU A 367 13.99 7.71 31.34
CA LEU A 367 14.07 6.68 32.37
C LEU A 367 15.50 6.26 32.68
N SER A 368 16.35 6.12 31.67
CA SER A 368 17.76 5.75 31.85
C SER A 368 18.54 6.82 32.62
N GLU A 369 18.26 8.09 32.35
CA GLU A 369 18.94 9.23 33.00
C GLU A 369 18.41 9.49 34.43
N LEU A 370 17.10 9.27 34.67
CA LEU A 370 16.51 9.39 36.01
C LEU A 370 16.85 8.23 36.95
N ASN A 371 17.05 7.02 36.42
CA ASN A 371 17.36 5.82 37.19
C ASN A 371 18.85 5.48 37.20
N GLY A 372 19.69 6.19 36.41
CA GLY A 372 21.13 6.04 36.38
C GLY A 372 21.78 6.47 37.70
N PRO A 373 23.00 5.99 38.05
CA PRO A 373 23.71 6.44 39.24
C PRO A 373 23.92 7.96 39.16
N LYS A 374 23.41 8.69 40.15
CA LYS A 374 23.61 10.14 40.27
C LYS A 374 25.12 10.42 40.27
N MET A 375 25.70 10.84 39.14
CA MET A 375 27.03 11.42 39.10
C MET A 375 27.00 12.68 39.91
N ASN A 376 27.83 12.72 40.99
CA ASN A 376 28.06 13.93 41.78
C ASN A 376 28.48 15.06 40.85
N PRO A 377 27.89 16.25 40.96
CA PRO A 377 28.32 17.40 40.19
C PRO A 377 29.56 18.02 40.85
N ARG A 378 30.76 17.56 40.51
CA ARG A 378 32.01 18.29 40.74
C ARG A 378 32.88 18.12 39.51
N VAL A 379 33.16 19.31 38.94
CA VAL A 379 34.27 19.72 38.06
C VAL A 379 33.81 20.18 36.68
N GLY A 380 33.91 21.53 36.50
CA GLY A 380 34.44 22.20 35.31
C GLY A 380 33.52 22.24 34.07
N VAL A 381 32.78 23.32 33.97
CA VAL A 381 32.21 23.77 32.70
C VAL A 381 33.33 23.92 31.67
N GLN A 382 33.34 23.06 30.69
CA GLN A 382 33.88 23.36 29.36
C GLN A 382 32.75 23.28 28.38
N GLU A 383 32.31 24.42 27.86
CA GLU A 383 31.42 24.55 26.74
C GLU A 383 32.01 23.85 25.53
N THR A 384 31.53 22.66 25.22
CA THR A 384 31.85 21.98 23.97
C THR A 384 30.75 22.25 22.96
N LYS A 385 31.19 22.81 21.85
CA LYS A 385 30.45 23.16 20.63
C LYS A 385 29.63 21.98 20.05
N GLU A 386 28.44 21.76 20.54
CA GLU A 386 27.51 20.76 19.97
C GLU A 386 26.39 21.33 19.07
N ALA A 387 26.28 22.65 18.99
CA ALA A 387 25.26 23.33 18.16
C ALA A 387 25.46 23.21 16.63
N LYS A 388 26.47 22.48 16.14
CA LYS A 388 26.72 22.29 14.69
C LYS A 388 26.50 20.87 14.16
N LYS A 389 26.04 19.93 14.98
CA LYS A 389 25.80 18.54 14.52
C LYS A 389 24.44 18.29 13.89
N THR A 390 23.40 19.06 14.22
CA THR A 390 22.04 18.89 13.67
C THR A 390 21.94 19.12 12.16
N THR A 391 22.81 19.94 11.58
CA THR A 391 22.80 20.24 10.14
C THR A 391 23.48 19.15 9.29
N LYS A 392 24.31 18.28 9.88
CA LYS A 392 24.93 17.14 9.16
C LYS A 392 24.00 15.92 9.08
N HIS A 393 23.16 15.68 10.09
CA HIS A 393 22.23 14.56 10.10
C HIS A 393 21.09 14.71 9.07
N SER A 394 20.62 15.95 8.84
CA SER A 394 19.65 16.26 7.78
C SER A 394 20.16 15.91 6.37
N LYS A 395 21.48 16.06 6.11
CA LYS A 395 22.09 15.70 4.81
C LYS A 395 22.28 14.19 4.63
N ILE A 396 22.49 13.45 5.71
CA ILE A 396 22.61 11.98 5.65
C ILE A 396 21.24 11.37 5.37
N PHE A 397 20.17 11.90 5.97
CA PHE A 397 18.79 11.47 5.76
C PHE A 397 18.35 11.72 4.32
N SER A 398 18.61 12.91 3.77
CA SER A 398 18.29 13.21 2.36
C SER A 398 19.05 12.31 1.39
N ASN A 399 20.28 11.89 1.68
CA ASN A 399 21.09 11.03 0.82
C ASN A 399 20.68 9.55 0.90
N PHE A 400 20.15 9.06 2.04
CA PHE A 400 19.69 7.69 2.19
C PHE A 400 18.37 7.45 1.44
N PHE A 401 17.47 8.44 1.44
CA PHE A 401 16.18 8.39 0.75
C PHE A 401 16.17 9.07 -0.63
N SER A 402 17.11 9.99 -0.92
CA SER A 402 17.19 10.69 -2.22
C SER A 402 17.83 9.85 -3.33
N LYS A 403 18.54 8.76 -3.02
CA LYS A 403 18.92 7.77 -4.06
C LYS A 403 17.70 7.12 -4.72
N SER A 404 16.55 7.12 -4.04
CA SER A 404 15.25 6.68 -4.58
C SER A 404 14.53 7.77 -5.41
N LYS A 405 14.73 9.06 -5.13
CA LYS A 405 14.00 10.16 -5.80
C LYS A 405 14.73 10.75 -7.03
N ASN A 406 16.04 10.70 -7.10
CA ASN A 406 16.80 11.35 -8.19
C ASN A 406 16.86 10.56 -9.50
N GLN A 407 16.22 9.38 -9.61
CA GLN A 407 16.07 8.68 -10.89
C GLN A 407 14.73 8.97 -11.60
N LYS A 408 13.86 9.81 -11.04
CA LYS A 408 12.58 10.21 -11.67
C LYS A 408 12.67 11.34 -12.71
N SER A 409 13.82 11.98 -12.91
CA SER A 409 13.92 13.22 -13.71
C SER A 409 14.58 13.09 -15.09
N ASN A 410 14.98 11.89 -15.55
CA ASN A 410 15.74 11.74 -16.78
C ASN A 410 15.08 10.90 -17.89
N LEU A 411 13.76 10.81 -17.92
CA LEU A 411 13.04 10.17 -19.04
C LEU A 411 11.90 11.05 -19.53
N LEU A 412 12.25 12.17 -20.14
CA LEU A 412 11.38 12.91 -21.08
C LEU A 412 12.19 13.26 -22.32
N PRO A 413 11.73 12.91 -23.53
CA PRO A 413 12.42 13.28 -24.77
C PRO A 413 12.23 14.76 -25.09
N ASN A 414 13.31 15.37 -25.52
CA ASN A 414 13.37 16.74 -26.01
C ASN A 414 12.45 16.96 -27.23
N HIS A 415 11.52 17.91 -27.14
CA HIS A 415 10.93 18.56 -28.29
C HIS A 415 11.44 20.00 -28.45
N PRO A 416 11.69 20.45 -29.68
CA PRO A 416 12.38 21.70 -29.94
C PRO A 416 11.47 22.94 -29.78
N LYS A 417 12.07 24.01 -29.28
CA LYS A 417 11.49 25.33 -29.11
C LYS A 417 11.42 26.07 -30.47
N HIS A 418 10.29 26.67 -30.80
CA HIS A 418 10.26 27.90 -31.56
C HIS A 418 9.17 28.85 -31.02
N PRO A 419 9.40 30.19 -31.11
CA PRO A 419 8.69 31.20 -30.35
C PRO A 419 7.69 31.98 -31.16
N VAL A 420 6.55 32.35 -30.57
CA VAL A 420 5.78 33.53 -31.01
C VAL A 420 5.07 34.15 -29.80
N LYS A 421 5.36 35.44 -29.57
CA LYS A 421 4.60 36.38 -28.72
C LYS A 421 3.86 37.37 -29.67
N PRO A 422 3.06 38.34 -29.21
CA PRO A 422 1.99 38.40 -28.18
C PRO A 422 0.70 39.09 -28.72
N LYS A 423 -0.39 39.12 -27.91
CA LYS A 423 -1.25 40.33 -27.71
C LYS A 423 -2.44 40.03 -26.80
N THR A 424 -2.52 40.79 -25.71
CA THR A 424 -3.71 41.06 -24.92
C THR A 424 -4.63 42.09 -25.63
N PRO A 425 -5.92 42.34 -25.25
CA PRO A 425 -6.30 42.72 -23.90
C PRO A 425 -7.73 42.32 -23.38
N SER A 426 -7.86 42.36 -22.06
CA SER A 426 -8.90 42.94 -21.19
C SER A 426 -10.34 42.42 -21.12
N HIS A 427 -10.71 42.35 -19.83
CA HIS A 427 -12.00 42.58 -19.13
C HIS A 427 -12.83 41.35 -18.75
N ASP A 428 -12.88 41.17 -17.52
CA ASP A 428 -13.80 41.38 -16.38
C ASP A 428 -14.62 40.17 -15.89
N SER A 429 -14.51 40.03 -14.58
CA SER A 429 -15.50 39.63 -13.60
C SER A 429 -15.96 38.15 -13.47
N GLY A 430 -15.81 37.64 -12.25
CA GLY A 430 -16.77 36.72 -11.66
C GLY A 430 -16.16 35.48 -11.02
N SER A 431 -15.93 35.63 -9.74
CA SER A 431 -15.89 34.66 -8.62
C SER A 431 -16.48 33.27 -8.84
N ALA A 432 -15.83 32.37 -8.11
CA ALA A 432 -16.27 31.11 -7.52
C ALA A 432 -15.78 29.82 -8.18
N ASP A 433 -15.22 29.02 -7.30
CA ASP A 433 -15.02 27.58 -7.25
C ASP A 433 -13.59 27.06 -7.47
N ASN A 434 -12.89 27.11 -6.33
CA ASN A 434 -11.63 26.42 -6.09
C ASN A 434 -11.89 25.24 -5.11
N GLU A 435 -12.39 24.11 -5.61
CA GLU A 435 -12.47 22.88 -4.77
C GLU A 435 -12.39 21.54 -5.52
N GLN A 436 -12.04 21.50 -6.80
CA GLN A 436 -12.04 20.25 -7.57
C GLN A 436 -10.68 19.73 -8.07
N THR A 437 -9.57 20.36 -7.72
CA THR A 437 -8.25 19.98 -8.30
C THR A 437 -7.40 19.05 -7.42
N GLU A 438 -7.77 18.77 -6.18
CA GLU A 438 -6.99 17.85 -5.30
C GLU A 438 -7.35 16.37 -5.43
N PHE A 439 -8.51 16.03 -6.01
CA PHE A 439 -8.96 14.62 -6.10
C PHE A 439 -8.44 13.84 -7.32
N GLN A 440 -7.96 14.51 -8.36
CA GLN A 440 -7.48 13.83 -9.58
C GLN A 440 -6.03 13.33 -9.49
N GLY A 441 -5.22 13.88 -8.59
CA GLY A 441 -3.82 13.45 -8.39
C GLY A 441 -3.67 12.12 -7.63
N GLN A 442 -4.67 11.73 -6.85
CA GLN A 442 -4.63 10.49 -6.06
C GLN A 442 -5.13 9.25 -6.83
N SER A 443 -5.96 9.42 -7.84
CA SER A 443 -6.48 8.32 -8.66
C SER A 443 -5.43 7.65 -9.54
N GLN A 444 -4.45 8.39 -10.06
CA GLN A 444 -3.41 7.83 -10.93
C GLN A 444 -2.33 7.04 -10.17
N LEU A 445 -2.13 7.34 -8.87
CA LEU A 445 -1.20 6.59 -8.01
C LEU A 445 -1.78 5.25 -7.55
N LEU A 446 -3.11 5.12 -7.50
CA LEU A 446 -3.80 3.89 -7.08
C LEU A 446 -3.93 2.84 -8.22
N GLY A 447 -3.91 3.26 -9.48
CA GLY A 447 -4.06 2.35 -10.64
C GLY A 447 -2.90 1.35 -10.79
N ASN A 448 -1.67 1.75 -10.48
CA ASN A 448 -0.49 0.87 -10.56
C ASN A 448 -0.24 0.01 -9.29
N ARG A 449 -0.98 0.26 -8.20
CA ARG A 449 -0.77 -0.42 -6.91
C ARG A 449 -1.72 -1.59 -6.64
N ARG A 450 -2.66 -1.91 -7.54
CA ARG A 450 -3.64 -2.99 -7.36
C ARG A 450 -3.14 -4.40 -7.68
N MET A 451 -1.87 -4.57 -8.06
CA MET A 451 -1.35 -5.88 -8.50
C MET A 451 -1.10 -6.91 -7.39
N LEU A 452 -1.08 -6.51 -6.11
CA LEU A 452 -0.83 -7.46 -5.00
C LEU A 452 -2.12 -8.06 -4.37
N LEU A 453 -3.29 -7.74 -4.88
CA LEU A 453 -4.57 -8.09 -4.26
C LEU A 453 -5.26 -9.36 -4.79
N ASN A 454 -4.61 -10.13 -5.67
CA ASN A 454 -5.12 -11.46 -6.05
C ASN A 454 -4.44 -12.53 -5.18
N VAL A 455 -4.79 -12.54 -3.89
CA VAL A 455 -4.45 -13.62 -2.94
C VAL A 455 -5.56 -14.66 -2.94
#